data_fb492ca53ed8bda65448c25718daa4c1
#
_entry.id   fb492ca53ed8bda65448c25718daa4c1
#
_cell.length_a   1.000
_cell.length_b   1.000
_cell.length_c   1.000
_cell.angle_alpha   90.00
_cell.angle_beta   90.00
_cell.angle_gamma   90.00
#
_symmetry.space_group_name_H-M   'P 1'
#
loop_
_entity.id
_entity.type
_entity.pdbx_description
1 polymer ?
#
loop_
_entity_poly.entity_id
_entity_poly.type
_entity_poly.pdbx_seq_one_letter_code
_entity_poly.pdbx_strand_id
1 'polypeptide(L)'
;MQLIELVTIIAVLSVLLAAGWPTLQSTLLRHRADALQLTLHASLSSARSQALIRRELIGVCASEDGHQCTDDWSAGWIIYRSGLRRGPPATPEAILAHHRGRDDVSILAHASSGRPLLFFQADGRSPGANLTLRICAGRHLHGKLVVNNGGRTRSERSNRDLPC
;
A
#
# COMPACT_ATOMS: atom_id res chain seq x y z
N MET A 1 -24.54 12.91 45.42
CA MET A 1 -24.59 11.77 44.49
C MET A 1 -24.60 10.49 45.33
N GLN A 2 -25.66 9.73 45.21
CA GLN A 2 -25.74 8.45 45.93
C GLN A 2 -24.91 7.41 45.18
N LEU A 3 -24.33 6.46 45.88
CA LEU A 3 -23.45 5.40 45.32
C LEU A 3 -24.16 4.64 44.19
N ILE A 4 -25.47 4.48 44.26
CA ILE A 4 -26.29 3.80 43.28
C ILE A 4 -26.35 4.61 41.92
N GLU A 5 -26.39 5.93 41.99
CA GLU A 5 -26.37 6.77 40.78
C GLU A 5 -25.04 6.62 40.01
N LEU A 6 -23.93 6.59 40.76
CA LEU A 6 -22.62 6.40 40.16
C LEU A 6 -22.51 5.03 39.48
N VAL A 7 -22.97 3.96 40.16
CA VAL A 7 -22.95 2.60 39.61
C VAL A 7 -23.80 2.47 38.34
N THR A 8 -25.02 3.09 38.36
CA THR A 8 -25.90 3.06 37.18
C THR A 8 -25.31 3.82 35.98
N ILE A 9 -24.66 4.95 36.20
CA ILE A 9 -23.99 5.72 35.13
C ILE A 9 -22.83 4.89 34.52
N ILE A 10 -21.99 4.30 35.35
CA ILE A 10 -20.88 3.46 34.87
C ILE A 10 -21.40 2.25 34.10
N ALA A 11 -22.46 1.60 34.58
CA ALA A 11 -23.07 0.45 33.92
C ALA A 11 -23.61 0.83 32.51
N VAL A 12 -24.32 1.95 32.40
CA VAL A 12 -24.84 2.45 31.12
C VAL A 12 -23.70 2.81 30.17
N LEU A 13 -22.67 3.53 30.65
CA LEU A 13 -21.51 3.91 29.84
C LEU A 13 -20.75 2.69 29.34
N SER A 14 -20.57 1.66 30.16
CA SER A 14 -19.88 0.42 29.76
C SER A 14 -20.61 -0.32 28.63
N VAL A 15 -21.94 -0.37 28.68
CA VAL A 15 -22.76 -0.97 27.59
C VAL A 15 -22.64 -0.17 26.29
N LEU A 16 -22.71 1.15 26.37
CA LEU A 16 -22.58 2.02 25.19
C LEU A 16 -21.19 1.90 24.55
N LEU A 17 -20.14 1.87 25.35
CA LEU A 17 -18.78 1.70 24.86
C LEU A 17 -18.58 0.30 24.22
N ALA A 18 -19.12 -0.76 24.85
CA ALA A 18 -19.02 -2.11 24.29
C ALA A 18 -19.74 -2.24 22.94
N ALA A 19 -20.89 -1.58 22.77
CA ALA A 19 -21.62 -1.59 21.50
C ALA A 19 -20.95 -0.74 20.40
N GLY A 20 -20.33 0.39 20.76
CA GLY A 20 -19.67 1.30 19.81
C GLY A 20 -18.28 0.86 19.35
N TRP A 21 -17.56 0.09 20.18
CA TRP A 21 -16.17 -0.28 19.95
C TRP A 21 -15.90 -0.98 18.60
N PRO A 22 -16.65 -2.04 18.19
CA PRO A 22 -16.39 -2.75 16.95
C PRO A 22 -16.59 -1.88 15.72
N THR A 23 -17.56 -0.97 15.74
CA THR A 23 -17.81 -0.04 14.64
C THR A 23 -16.67 0.97 14.49
N LEU A 24 -16.14 1.47 15.61
CA LEU A 24 -15.01 2.38 15.60
C LEU A 24 -13.75 1.72 15.03
N GLN A 25 -13.45 0.48 15.45
CA GLN A 25 -12.29 -0.27 14.94
C GLN A 25 -12.39 -0.50 13.43
N SER A 26 -13.55 -0.91 12.91
CA SER A 26 -13.73 -1.13 11.46
C SER A 26 -13.57 0.16 10.67
N THR A 27 -14.07 1.29 11.20
CA THR A 27 -13.92 2.61 10.58
C THR A 27 -12.47 3.05 10.53
N LEU A 28 -11.74 2.91 11.63
CA LEU A 28 -10.30 3.22 11.69
C LEU A 28 -9.49 2.38 10.71
N LEU A 29 -9.78 1.08 10.61
CA LEU A 29 -9.11 0.18 9.68
C LEU A 29 -9.33 0.61 8.22
N ARG A 30 -10.56 1.00 7.86
CA ARG A 30 -10.87 1.53 6.53
C ARG A 30 -10.10 2.82 6.23
N HIS A 31 -10.06 3.77 7.15
CA HIS A 31 -9.29 5.00 6.98
C HIS A 31 -7.78 4.73 6.82
N ARG A 32 -7.25 3.75 7.53
CA ARG A 32 -5.85 3.33 7.38
C ARG A 32 -5.58 2.71 6.01
N ALA A 33 -6.50 1.91 5.50
CA ALA A 33 -6.43 1.33 4.17
C ALA A 33 -6.53 2.40 3.07
N ASP A 34 -7.42 3.39 3.23
CA ASP A 34 -7.50 4.55 2.33
C ASP A 34 -6.18 5.33 2.29
N ALA A 35 -5.61 5.64 3.45
CA ALA A 35 -4.35 6.36 3.54
C ALA A 35 -3.19 5.58 2.89
N LEU A 36 -3.13 4.26 3.12
CA LEU A 36 -2.12 3.40 2.49
C LEU A 36 -2.28 3.36 0.97
N GLN A 37 -3.52 3.22 0.48
CA GLN A 37 -3.82 3.22 -0.97
C GLN A 37 -3.40 4.54 -1.62
N LEU A 38 -3.67 5.67 -0.99
CA LEU A 38 -3.26 6.98 -1.48
C LEU A 38 -1.73 7.13 -1.49
N THR A 39 -1.06 6.72 -0.42
CA THR A 39 0.41 6.77 -0.31
C THR A 39 1.06 5.91 -1.40
N LEU A 40 0.56 4.70 -1.60
CA LEU A 40 1.07 3.78 -2.63
C LEU A 40 0.83 4.34 -4.04
N HIS A 41 -0.35 4.91 -4.31
CA HIS A 41 -0.64 5.58 -5.58
C HIS A 41 0.31 6.76 -5.83
N ALA A 42 0.54 7.60 -4.83
CA ALA A 42 1.47 8.73 -4.90
C ALA A 42 2.91 8.26 -5.13
N SER A 43 3.34 7.19 -4.46
CA SER A 43 4.67 6.59 -4.63
C SER A 43 4.89 6.08 -6.06
N LEU A 44 3.92 5.36 -6.64
CA LEU A 44 4.00 4.86 -8.01
C LEU A 44 4.02 6.01 -9.03
N SER A 45 3.22 7.05 -8.80
CA SER A 45 3.20 8.25 -9.63
C SER A 45 4.52 9.02 -9.53
N SER A 46 5.09 9.14 -8.34
CA SER A 46 6.39 9.74 -8.09
C SER A 46 7.51 8.97 -8.79
N ALA A 47 7.52 7.64 -8.68
CA ALA A 47 8.51 6.79 -9.36
C ALA A 47 8.48 7.01 -10.88
N ARG A 48 7.29 7.06 -11.49
CA ARG A 48 7.13 7.39 -12.90
C ARG A 48 7.67 8.77 -13.24
N SER A 49 7.33 9.79 -12.44
CA SER A 49 7.82 11.17 -12.65
C SER A 49 9.34 11.24 -12.53
N GLN A 50 9.93 10.52 -11.60
CA GLN A 50 11.38 10.43 -11.44
C GLN A 50 12.05 9.81 -12.68
N ALA A 51 11.44 8.75 -13.27
CA ALA A 51 11.94 8.13 -14.48
C ALA A 51 11.96 9.13 -15.66
N LEU A 52 10.90 9.92 -15.82
CA LEU A 52 10.78 10.95 -16.85
C LEU A 52 11.81 12.09 -16.65
N ILE A 53 11.92 12.61 -15.43
CA ILE A 53 12.77 13.76 -15.11
C ILE A 53 14.25 13.39 -15.21
N ARG A 54 14.63 12.23 -14.64
CA ARG A 54 16.01 11.77 -14.61
C ARG A 54 16.46 11.10 -15.91
N ARG A 55 15.49 10.69 -16.75
CA ARG A 55 15.71 9.85 -17.94
C ARG A 55 16.44 8.56 -17.63
N GLU A 56 16.13 7.96 -16.47
CA GLU A 56 16.72 6.73 -15.95
C GLU A 56 15.66 5.66 -15.74
N LEU A 57 16.09 4.41 -15.63
CA LEU A 57 15.23 3.30 -15.25
C LEU A 57 14.99 3.33 -13.74
N ILE A 58 13.75 3.54 -13.33
CA ILE A 58 13.33 3.57 -11.92
C ILE A 58 12.58 2.29 -11.58
N GLY A 59 13.06 1.58 -10.58
CA GLY A 59 12.44 0.38 -10.03
C GLY A 59 11.59 0.67 -8.81
N VAL A 60 10.55 -0.13 -8.63
CA VAL A 60 9.74 -0.17 -7.39
C VAL A 60 9.53 -1.63 -7.02
N CYS A 61 9.83 -1.99 -5.80
CA CYS A 61 9.62 -3.33 -5.26
C CYS A 61 9.19 -3.28 -3.79
N ALA A 62 8.59 -4.38 -3.33
CA ALA A 62 8.39 -4.61 -1.92
C ALA A 62 9.71 -4.61 -1.16
N SER A 63 9.72 -4.10 0.07
CA SER A 63 10.90 -4.09 0.93
C SER A 63 10.48 -3.91 2.38
N GLU A 64 10.98 -4.75 3.24
CA GLU A 64 10.78 -4.68 4.69
C GLU A 64 11.83 -3.77 5.35
N ASP A 65 13.07 -3.94 4.96
CA ASP A 65 14.24 -3.26 5.56
C ASP A 65 14.59 -1.91 4.92
N GLY A 66 13.94 -1.57 3.79
CA GLY A 66 14.23 -0.38 3.02
C GLY A 66 15.47 -0.48 2.13
N HIS A 67 16.10 -1.65 2.03
CA HIS A 67 17.35 -1.86 1.30
C HIS A 67 17.25 -2.95 0.25
N GLN A 68 16.55 -4.04 0.53
CA GLN A 68 16.44 -5.19 -0.37
C GLN A 68 15.01 -5.39 -0.85
N CYS A 69 14.88 -5.87 -2.09
CA CYS A 69 13.58 -6.26 -2.64
C CYS A 69 13.13 -7.59 -2.06
N THR A 70 11.89 -7.63 -1.61
CA THR A 70 11.15 -8.82 -1.17
C THR A 70 9.90 -9.01 -2.03
N ASP A 71 9.07 -10.01 -1.72
CA ASP A 71 7.79 -10.23 -2.39
C ASP A 71 6.59 -9.73 -1.56
N ASP A 72 6.81 -9.39 -0.28
CA ASP A 72 5.76 -8.91 0.62
C ASP A 72 5.61 -7.38 0.59
N TRP A 73 4.64 -6.93 -0.19
CA TRP A 73 4.27 -5.52 -0.27
C TRP A 73 3.62 -4.97 0.99
N SER A 74 3.12 -5.84 1.86
CA SER A 74 2.50 -5.43 3.13
C SER A 74 3.53 -4.85 4.10
N ALA A 75 4.75 -5.36 4.07
CA ALA A 75 5.86 -4.87 4.91
C ALA A 75 6.34 -3.47 4.50
N GLY A 76 6.16 -3.10 3.22
CA GLY A 76 6.55 -1.81 2.67
C GLY A 76 7.09 -1.91 1.26
N TRP A 77 7.63 -0.81 0.74
CA TRP A 77 8.21 -0.74 -0.60
C TRP A 77 9.30 0.33 -0.70
N ILE A 78 10.18 0.14 -1.67
CA ILE A 78 11.22 1.09 -2.04
C ILE A 78 11.08 1.55 -3.49
N ILE A 79 11.50 2.79 -3.74
CA ILE A 79 11.70 3.37 -5.07
C ILE A 79 13.21 3.54 -5.24
N TYR A 80 13.77 3.07 -6.35
CA TYR A 80 15.21 3.07 -6.54
C TYR A 80 15.62 3.25 -8.00
N ARG A 81 16.87 3.69 -8.22
CA ARG A 81 17.49 3.73 -9.54
C ARG A 81 17.99 2.32 -9.91
N SER A 82 17.49 1.76 -10.99
CA SER A 82 17.83 0.39 -11.40
C SER A 82 19.07 0.31 -12.31
N GLY A 83 19.63 1.46 -12.70
CA GLY A 83 20.75 1.49 -13.62
C GLY A 83 20.36 1.10 -15.05
N LEU A 84 21.25 0.41 -15.77
CA LEU A 84 21.05 0.03 -17.18
C LEU A 84 20.19 -1.23 -17.36
N ARG A 85 20.01 -2.02 -16.32
CA ARG A 85 19.29 -3.30 -16.38
C ARG A 85 18.20 -3.35 -15.32
N ARG A 86 17.12 -4.05 -15.64
CA ARG A 86 16.06 -4.36 -14.67
C ARG A 86 16.60 -5.33 -13.62
N GLY A 87 16.62 -4.91 -12.37
CA GLY A 87 17.10 -5.69 -11.25
C GLY A 87 16.86 -4.99 -9.92
N PRO A 88 17.16 -5.63 -8.80
CA PRO A 88 17.11 -5.00 -7.49
C PRO A 88 18.11 -3.84 -7.40
N PRO A 89 18.01 -2.95 -6.37
CA PRO A 89 18.97 -1.89 -6.16
C PRO A 89 20.38 -2.48 -6.00
N ALA A 90 21.37 -1.92 -6.71
CA ALA A 90 22.74 -2.39 -6.67
C ALA A 90 23.49 -1.90 -5.41
N THR A 91 23.13 -0.71 -4.92
CA THR A 91 23.75 -0.10 -3.74
C THR A 91 22.69 0.65 -2.93
N PRO A 92 22.91 0.91 -1.63
CA PRO A 92 21.98 1.68 -0.80
C PRO A 92 21.74 3.10 -1.34
N GLU A 93 22.73 3.73 -1.98
CA GLU A 93 22.63 5.08 -2.54
C GLU A 93 21.71 5.13 -3.80
N ALA A 94 21.39 3.98 -4.37
CA ALA A 94 20.41 3.90 -5.45
C ALA A 94 18.98 4.10 -4.95
N ILE A 95 18.72 3.95 -3.65
CA ILE A 95 17.39 4.07 -3.06
C ILE A 95 17.00 5.54 -2.99
N LEU A 96 15.85 5.87 -3.59
CA LEU A 96 15.32 7.22 -3.67
C LEU A 96 14.27 7.49 -2.59
N ALA A 97 13.51 6.47 -2.23
CA ALA A 97 12.49 6.55 -1.19
C ALA A 97 12.19 5.16 -0.61
N HIS A 98 11.85 5.14 0.68
CA HIS A 98 11.35 3.97 1.38
C HIS A 98 10.06 4.32 2.10
N HIS A 99 9.06 3.47 1.96
CA HIS A 99 7.77 3.57 2.64
C HIS A 99 7.52 2.28 3.41
N ARG A 100 7.29 2.41 4.70
CA ARG A 100 6.89 1.28 5.54
C ARG A 100 5.43 0.91 5.30
N GLY A 101 5.14 -0.36 5.33
CA GLY A 101 3.80 -0.90 5.33
C GLY A 101 3.07 -0.63 6.66
N ARG A 102 1.92 -1.28 6.82
CA ARG A 102 1.11 -1.20 8.03
C ARG A 102 0.67 -2.61 8.40
N ASP A 103 0.89 -3.00 9.63
CA ASP A 103 0.62 -4.35 10.13
C ASP A 103 -0.87 -4.75 10.05
N ASP A 104 -1.76 -3.76 10.03
CA ASP A 104 -3.21 -3.94 10.03
C ASP A 104 -3.84 -3.90 8.61
N VAL A 105 -3.04 -3.62 7.57
CA VAL A 105 -3.48 -3.56 6.17
C VAL A 105 -2.53 -4.37 5.30
N SER A 106 -3.03 -5.40 4.65
CA SER A 106 -2.21 -6.22 3.76
C SER A 106 -2.32 -5.80 2.29
N ILE A 107 -1.24 -6.02 1.54
CA ILE A 107 -1.15 -5.75 0.11
C ILE A 107 -0.79 -7.03 -0.61
N LEU A 108 -1.71 -7.55 -1.42
CA LEU A 108 -1.49 -8.71 -2.27
C LEU A 108 -1.10 -8.25 -3.67
N ALA A 109 0.12 -8.56 -4.08
CA ALA A 109 0.64 -8.18 -5.37
C ALA A 109 0.49 -9.32 -6.39
N HIS A 110 -0.01 -8.98 -7.58
CA HIS A 110 -0.07 -9.88 -8.73
C HIS A 110 0.53 -9.18 -9.95
N ALA A 111 1.53 -9.78 -10.55
CA ALA A 111 2.16 -9.30 -11.76
C ALA A 111 2.08 -10.35 -12.87
N SER A 112 1.84 -9.92 -14.11
CA SER A 112 1.83 -10.82 -15.28
C SER A 112 3.20 -11.46 -15.56
N SER A 113 4.28 -10.87 -15.06
CA SER A 113 5.66 -11.36 -15.16
C SER A 113 6.04 -12.41 -14.11
N GLY A 114 5.13 -12.76 -13.19
CA GLY A 114 5.37 -13.70 -12.09
C GLY A 114 6.03 -13.05 -10.85
N ARG A 115 6.95 -12.11 -11.03
CA ARG A 115 7.54 -11.34 -9.91
C ARG A 115 6.89 -9.97 -9.81
N PRO A 116 6.44 -9.53 -8.64
CA PRO A 116 5.78 -8.25 -8.45
C PRO A 116 6.79 -7.09 -8.36
N LEU A 117 7.65 -6.98 -9.38
CA LEU A 117 8.61 -5.91 -9.58
C LEU A 117 8.09 -4.97 -10.67
N LEU A 118 8.18 -3.67 -10.44
CA LEU A 118 7.75 -2.66 -11.37
C LEU A 118 8.94 -1.80 -11.81
N PHE A 119 9.02 -1.50 -13.11
CA PHE A 119 10.05 -0.63 -13.66
C PHE A 119 9.44 0.42 -14.56
N PHE A 120 9.75 1.68 -14.31
CA PHE A 120 9.43 2.79 -15.20
C PHE A 120 10.65 3.15 -16.04
N GLN A 121 10.49 3.14 -17.36
CA GLN A 121 11.51 3.57 -18.31
C GLN A 121 11.58 5.11 -18.40
N ALA A 122 12.63 5.61 -19.03
CA ALA A 122 12.86 7.04 -19.25
C ALA A 122 11.71 7.78 -19.98
N ASP A 123 10.86 7.03 -20.69
CA ASP A 123 9.63 7.54 -21.34
C ASP A 123 8.38 7.43 -20.45
N GLY A 124 8.53 6.98 -19.21
CA GLY A 124 7.47 6.78 -18.23
C GLY A 124 6.59 5.56 -18.46
N ARG A 125 6.93 4.69 -19.43
CA ARG A 125 6.25 3.42 -19.68
C ARG A 125 6.78 2.33 -18.74
N SER A 126 5.96 1.31 -18.49
CA SER A 126 6.32 0.15 -17.68
C SER A 126 6.08 -1.16 -18.44
N PRO A 127 6.85 -1.43 -19.52
CA PRO A 127 6.60 -2.58 -20.37
C PRO A 127 6.89 -3.90 -19.65
N GLY A 128 5.98 -4.87 -19.84
CA GLY A 128 6.08 -6.21 -19.27
C GLY A 128 5.58 -6.32 -17.83
N ALA A 129 5.02 -5.27 -17.25
CA ALA A 129 4.47 -5.32 -15.91
C ALA A 129 3.04 -4.77 -15.88
N ASN A 130 2.05 -5.65 -16.03
CA ASN A 130 0.73 -5.37 -15.52
C ASN A 130 0.74 -5.77 -14.05
N LEU A 131 0.97 -4.80 -13.17
CA LEU A 131 0.99 -5.02 -11.73
C LEU A 131 -0.35 -4.61 -11.13
N THR A 132 -0.96 -5.52 -10.41
CA THR A 132 -2.16 -5.29 -9.62
C THR A 132 -1.81 -5.46 -8.15
N LEU A 133 -2.02 -4.42 -7.36
CA LEU A 133 -1.86 -4.41 -5.91
C LEU A 133 -3.25 -4.34 -5.27
N ARG A 134 -3.67 -5.42 -4.62
CA ARG A 134 -4.95 -5.50 -3.88
C ARG A 134 -4.69 -5.10 -2.45
N ILE A 135 -5.43 -4.12 -1.95
CA ILE A 135 -5.31 -3.59 -0.60
C ILE A 135 -6.45 -4.15 0.22
N CYS A 136 -6.09 -4.82 1.32
CA CYS A 136 -7.01 -5.54 2.18
C CYS A 136 -7.07 -4.90 3.56
N ALA A 137 -8.27 -4.55 3.99
CA ALA A 137 -8.56 -4.12 5.35
C ALA A 137 -9.05 -5.34 6.15
N GLY A 138 -8.16 -5.96 6.91
CA GLY A 138 -8.41 -7.26 7.50
C GLY A 138 -8.66 -8.34 6.44
N ARG A 139 -9.85 -8.96 6.43
CA ARG A 139 -10.21 -10.04 5.49
C ARG A 139 -10.95 -9.54 4.24
N HIS A 140 -11.19 -8.25 4.11
CA HIS A 140 -12.03 -7.66 3.06
C HIS A 140 -11.20 -6.83 2.09
N LEU A 141 -11.50 -6.97 0.80
CA LEU A 141 -10.89 -6.16 -0.25
C LEU A 141 -11.36 -4.71 -0.12
N HIS A 142 -10.44 -3.82 0.23
CA HIS A 142 -10.70 -2.39 0.33
C HIS A 142 -10.63 -1.68 -1.02
N GLY A 143 -9.60 -2.01 -1.80
CA GLY A 143 -9.39 -1.44 -3.12
C GLY A 143 -8.23 -2.10 -3.86
N LYS A 144 -7.95 -1.60 -5.05
CA LYS A 144 -6.82 -2.05 -5.85
C LYS A 144 -6.15 -0.91 -6.60
N LEU A 145 -4.87 -1.06 -6.83
CA LEU A 145 -4.08 -0.24 -7.72
C LEU A 145 -3.63 -1.10 -8.89
N VAL A 146 -3.77 -0.57 -10.09
CA VAL A 146 -3.35 -1.25 -11.32
C VAL A 146 -2.39 -0.36 -12.09
N VAL A 147 -1.21 -0.87 -12.38
CA VAL A 147 -0.24 -0.23 -13.26
C VAL A 147 -0.20 -1.01 -14.58
N ASN A 148 -0.51 -0.33 -15.67
CA ASN A 148 -0.47 -0.92 -17.01
C ASN A 148 0.89 -0.71 -17.70
N ASN A 149 1.09 -1.35 -18.86
CA ASN A 149 2.32 -1.22 -19.65
C ASN A 149 2.64 0.22 -20.09
N GLY A 150 1.64 1.11 -20.16
CA GLY A 150 1.85 2.53 -20.40
C GLY A 150 2.36 3.31 -19.19
N GLY A 151 2.58 2.64 -18.05
CA GLY A 151 3.01 3.26 -16.80
C GLY A 151 1.92 4.08 -16.10
N ARG A 152 0.66 3.95 -16.53
CA ARG A 152 -0.47 4.63 -15.89
C ARG A 152 -0.93 3.85 -14.69
N THR A 153 -0.97 4.51 -13.55
CA THR A 153 -1.54 3.96 -12.32
C THR A 153 -3.02 4.34 -12.21
N ARG A 154 -3.87 3.34 -11.99
CA ARG A 154 -5.29 3.52 -11.70
C ARG A 154 -5.57 3.02 -10.29
N SER A 155 -6.34 3.79 -9.54
CA SER A 155 -6.83 3.43 -8.22
C SER A 155 -8.33 3.16 -8.30
N GLU A 156 -8.75 2.02 -7.81
CA GLU A 156 -10.15 1.63 -7.73
C GLU A 156 -10.48 1.22 -6.30
N ARG A 157 -11.60 1.72 -5.78
CA ARG A 157 -12.12 1.32 -4.47
C ARG A 157 -13.10 0.17 -4.67
N SER A 158 -13.07 -0.81 -3.79
CA SER A 158 -14.08 -1.88 -3.79
C SER A 158 -15.36 -1.37 -3.12
N ASN A 159 -16.47 -1.37 -3.87
CA ASN A 159 -17.80 -1.07 -3.34
C ASN A 159 -18.54 -2.33 -2.89
N ARG A 160 -17.91 -3.49 -3.02
CA ARG A 160 -18.48 -4.79 -2.63
C ARG A 160 -17.68 -5.38 -1.50
N ASP A 161 -18.37 -6.09 -0.62
CA ASP A 161 -17.74 -6.87 0.44
C ASP A 161 -17.16 -8.17 -0.15
N LEU A 162 -16.02 -8.03 -0.81
CA LEU A 162 -15.30 -9.12 -1.45
C LEU A 162 -14.20 -9.63 -0.51
N PRO A 163 -14.00 -10.93 -0.45
CA PRO A 163 -12.87 -11.47 0.31
C PRO A 163 -11.54 -11.04 -0.32
N CYS A 164 -10.59 -10.88 0.50
CA CYS A 164 -9.22 -10.72 0.10
C CYS A 164 -8.58 -12.09 -0.05
#